data_8280ea9a4362d30caa170f4617abd474
#
_entry.id   8280ea9a4362d30caa170f4617abd474
#
_cell.length_a   1.000
_cell.length_b   1.000
_cell.length_c   1.000
_cell.angle_alpha   90.00
_cell.angle_beta   90.00
_cell.angle_gamma   90.00
#
_symmetry.space_group_name_H-M   'P 1'
#
loop_
_entity.id
_entity.type
_entity.pdbx_description
1 polymer ?
#
loop_
_entity_poly.entity_id
_entity_poly.type
_entity_poly.pdbx_seq_one_letter_code
_entity_poly.pdbx_strand_id
1 'polypeptide(L)'
;MAIQRMDHVSVIVDDLEAAKAFFTELGMELEGEAPVEGRGVDRVNGLDGVRVDIAMVRTPDGHGRLELTKFHAPAAVRAEPENALGNTLGLRSVMFAVDDIDATVAGLRARGTELVGEVVQYQDSYRLCYVRGPAGVIVALAEELG
;
A
#
# COMPACT_ATOMS: atom_id res chain seq x y z
N MET A 1 -22.37 -6.26 17.44
CA MET A 1 -21.30 -6.48 16.44
C MET A 1 -20.00 -5.94 16.98
N ALA A 2 -18.92 -6.64 16.78
CA ALA A 2 -17.63 -6.28 17.39
C ALA A 2 -16.87 -5.24 16.56
N ILE A 3 -16.88 -5.36 15.23
CA ILE A 3 -16.13 -4.45 14.35
C ILE A 3 -16.87 -3.13 14.22
N GLN A 4 -16.16 -2.03 14.42
CA GLN A 4 -16.71 -0.68 14.27
C GLN A 4 -16.31 -0.03 12.96
N ARG A 5 -15.07 -0.28 12.52
CA ARG A 5 -14.53 0.28 11.28
C ARG A 5 -13.24 -0.44 10.92
N MET A 6 -12.81 -0.28 9.69
CA MET A 6 -11.46 -0.67 9.31
C MET A 6 -10.52 0.50 9.65
N ASP A 7 -9.54 0.27 10.53
CA ASP A 7 -8.63 1.34 10.92
C ASP A 7 -7.55 1.58 9.87
N HIS A 8 -6.81 0.55 9.52
CA HIS A 8 -5.76 0.66 8.50
C HIS A 8 -5.33 -0.73 8.02
N VAL A 9 -4.55 -0.73 6.95
CA VAL A 9 -3.85 -1.91 6.45
C VAL A 9 -2.36 -1.60 6.52
N SER A 10 -1.57 -2.56 6.98
CA SER A 10 -0.11 -2.39 7.10
C SER A 10 0.60 -2.98 5.89
N VAL A 11 1.58 -2.24 5.39
CA VAL A 11 2.49 -2.71 4.34
C VAL A 11 3.91 -2.63 4.90
N ILE A 12 4.58 -3.76 4.93
CA ILE A 12 5.97 -3.82 5.41
C ILE A 12 6.88 -3.58 4.21
N VAL A 13 7.77 -2.59 4.33
CA VAL A 13 8.61 -2.12 3.22
C VAL A 13 10.06 -2.05 3.64
N ASP A 14 10.98 -2.16 2.67
CA ASP A 14 12.41 -1.99 2.92
C ASP A 14 12.82 -0.52 2.89
N ASP A 15 12.24 0.24 1.97
CA ASP A 15 12.56 1.64 1.76
C ASP A 15 11.34 2.48 2.09
N LEU A 16 11.31 3.00 3.32
CA LEU A 16 10.16 3.76 3.82
C LEU A 16 10.00 5.07 3.04
N GLU A 17 11.10 5.75 2.69
CA GLU A 17 11.00 7.00 1.95
C GLU A 17 10.43 6.79 0.56
N ALA A 18 10.85 5.74 -0.14
CA ALA A 18 10.29 5.40 -1.44
C ALA A 18 8.82 5.02 -1.34
N ALA A 19 8.41 4.29 -0.31
CA ALA A 19 7.02 3.92 -0.09
C ALA A 19 6.16 5.15 0.18
N LYS A 20 6.63 6.06 1.03
CA LYS A 20 5.93 7.33 1.28
C LYS A 20 5.75 8.12 -0.02
N ALA A 21 6.81 8.23 -0.81
CA ALA A 21 6.75 8.94 -2.07
C ALA A 21 5.72 8.32 -3.02
N PHE A 22 5.70 7.00 -3.12
CA PHE A 22 4.75 6.30 -3.99
C PHE A 22 3.31 6.67 -3.65
N PHE A 23 2.93 6.55 -2.37
CA PHE A 23 1.55 6.78 -1.97
C PHE A 23 1.17 8.26 -1.92
N THR A 24 2.08 9.15 -1.54
CA THR A 24 1.78 10.59 -1.54
C THR A 24 1.63 11.12 -2.95
N GLU A 25 2.35 10.56 -3.91
CA GLU A 25 2.18 10.95 -5.30
C GLU A 25 0.90 10.44 -5.93
N LEU A 26 0.35 9.35 -5.42
CA LEU A 26 -0.99 8.91 -5.79
C LEU A 26 -2.07 9.83 -5.23
N GLY A 27 -1.74 10.67 -4.24
CA GLY A 27 -2.68 11.58 -3.64
C GLY A 27 -2.98 11.32 -2.17
N MET A 28 -2.34 10.33 -1.55
CA MET A 28 -2.48 10.13 -0.11
C MET A 28 -1.73 11.22 0.65
N GLU A 29 -2.18 11.52 1.84
CA GLU A 29 -1.59 12.53 2.71
C GLU A 29 -0.87 11.86 3.86
N LEU A 30 0.34 12.33 4.17
CA LEU A 30 1.09 11.86 5.32
C LEU A 30 0.40 12.37 6.59
N GLU A 31 -0.06 11.45 7.43
CA GLU A 31 -0.76 11.78 8.66
C GLU A 31 0.21 11.91 9.84
N GLY A 32 1.24 11.08 9.87
CA GLY A 32 2.24 11.11 10.92
C GLY A 32 3.31 10.04 10.73
N GLU A 33 4.41 10.21 11.46
CA GLU A 33 5.52 9.27 11.47
C GLU A 33 6.03 9.11 12.89
N ALA A 34 6.52 7.92 13.21
CA ALA A 34 7.10 7.67 14.52
C ALA A 34 8.00 6.45 14.51
N PRO A 35 9.10 6.46 15.28
CA PRO A 35 9.79 5.23 15.64
C PRO A 35 9.00 4.52 16.72
N VAL A 36 8.94 3.19 16.66
CA VAL A 36 8.19 2.38 17.62
C VAL A 36 9.05 1.21 18.07
N GLU A 37 9.16 1.05 19.39
CA GLU A 37 9.87 -0.08 20.01
C GLU A 37 9.39 -0.24 21.45
N GLY A 38 9.79 -1.34 22.08
CA GLY A 38 9.48 -1.60 23.48
C GLY A 38 8.83 -2.97 23.69
N ARG A 39 8.70 -3.35 24.95
CA ARG A 39 8.19 -4.69 25.31
C ARG A 39 6.76 -4.92 24.83
N GLY A 40 5.92 -3.89 24.89
CA GLY A 40 4.55 -3.99 24.39
C GLY A 40 4.50 -4.27 22.89
N VAL A 41 5.39 -3.65 22.15
CA VAL A 41 5.51 -3.87 20.69
C VAL A 41 5.96 -5.29 20.40
N ASP A 42 6.96 -5.78 21.16
CA ASP A 42 7.44 -7.16 21.02
C ASP A 42 6.31 -8.16 21.29
N ARG A 43 5.60 -7.93 22.38
CA ARG A 43 4.54 -8.86 22.82
C ARG A 43 3.38 -8.92 21.83
N VAL A 44 2.97 -7.80 21.26
CA VAL A 44 1.86 -7.79 20.30
C VAL A 44 2.27 -8.40 18.98
N ASN A 45 3.54 -8.24 18.59
CA ASN A 45 4.06 -8.82 17.34
C ASN A 45 4.46 -10.29 17.47
N GLY A 46 4.69 -10.77 18.70
CA GLY A 46 5.24 -12.11 18.90
C GLY A 46 6.68 -12.23 18.43
N LEU A 47 7.42 -11.13 18.47
CA LEU A 47 8.82 -11.07 18.06
C LEU A 47 9.63 -10.42 19.18
N ASP A 48 10.95 -10.65 19.18
CA ASP A 48 11.83 -10.07 20.19
C ASP A 48 12.64 -8.92 19.59
N GLY A 49 12.78 -7.83 20.37
CA GLY A 49 13.64 -6.71 20.01
C GLY A 49 13.14 -5.90 18.80
N VAL A 50 11.83 -5.76 18.66
CA VAL A 50 11.24 -5.02 17.54
C VAL A 50 11.63 -3.55 17.58
N ARG A 51 12.19 -3.05 16.48
CA ARG A 51 12.39 -1.63 16.22
C ARG A 51 11.91 -1.34 14.82
N VAL A 52 10.95 -0.46 14.69
CA VAL A 52 10.36 -0.10 13.39
C VAL A 52 10.22 1.40 13.29
N ASP A 53 10.20 1.88 12.04
CA ASP A 53 9.70 3.21 11.73
C ASP A 53 8.37 3.05 11.01
N ILE A 54 7.40 3.87 11.39
CA ILE A 54 6.05 3.83 10.84
C ILE A 54 5.75 5.17 10.19
N ALA A 55 5.13 5.14 9.01
CA ALA A 55 4.52 6.29 8.38
C ALA A 55 3.06 5.97 8.11
N MET A 56 2.14 6.77 8.64
CA MET A 56 0.72 6.62 8.40
C MET A 56 0.31 7.56 7.28
N VAL A 57 -0.29 7.02 6.22
CA VAL A 57 -0.83 7.80 5.11
C VAL A 57 -2.33 7.56 5.00
N ARG A 58 -3.05 8.56 4.55
CA ARG A 58 -4.52 8.50 4.45
C ARG A 58 -5.00 9.06 3.11
N THR A 59 -6.17 8.59 2.67
CA THR A 59 -6.83 9.17 1.51
C THR A 59 -7.35 10.58 1.85
N PRO A 60 -7.54 11.46 0.84
CA PRO A 60 -8.01 12.82 1.09
C PRO A 60 -9.34 12.90 1.83
N ASP A 61 -10.22 11.91 1.65
CA ASP A 61 -11.51 11.85 2.37
C ASP A 61 -11.35 11.36 3.81
N GLY A 62 -10.15 10.91 4.20
CA GLY A 62 -9.86 10.45 5.56
C GLY A 62 -10.34 9.05 5.89
N HIS A 63 -10.96 8.34 4.95
CA HIS A 63 -11.55 7.02 5.23
C HIS A 63 -10.58 5.86 5.01
N GLY A 64 -9.62 5.99 4.08
CA GLY A 64 -8.65 4.93 3.82
C GLY A 64 -7.28 5.26 4.39
N ARG A 65 -6.69 4.33 5.14
CA ARG A 65 -5.38 4.54 5.78
C ARG A 65 -4.49 3.33 5.57
N LEU A 66 -3.22 3.60 5.30
CA LEU A 66 -2.17 2.58 5.27
C LEU A 66 -1.12 2.93 6.31
N GLU A 67 -0.61 1.88 6.98
CA GLU A 67 0.56 2.01 7.83
C GLU A 67 1.75 1.43 7.08
N LEU A 68 2.67 2.29 6.69
CA LEU A 68 3.91 1.86 6.03
C LEU A 68 4.95 1.64 7.11
N THR A 69 5.49 0.42 7.18
CA THR A 69 6.35 0.02 8.29
C THR A 69 7.67 -0.53 7.77
N LYS A 70 8.78 0.02 8.26
CA LYS A 70 10.10 -0.52 8.01
C LYS A 70 10.64 -1.14 9.29
N PHE A 71 11.02 -2.42 9.22
CA PHE A 71 11.66 -3.11 10.35
C PHE A 71 13.17 -2.87 10.31
N HIS A 72 13.68 -2.26 11.38
CA HIS A 72 15.13 -2.19 11.61
C HIS A 72 15.59 -3.45 12.31
N ALA A 73 14.76 -4.02 13.19
CA ALA A 73 15.01 -5.27 13.90
C ALA A 73 13.67 -5.89 14.32
N PRO A 74 13.51 -7.23 14.25
CA PRO A 74 14.37 -8.13 13.48
C PRO A 74 14.32 -7.79 11.98
N ALA A 75 15.31 -8.27 11.23
CA ALA A 75 15.38 -7.98 9.80
C ALA A 75 14.11 -8.43 9.08
N ALA A 76 13.65 -7.65 8.12
CA ALA A 76 12.47 -7.99 7.34
C ALA A 76 12.69 -9.31 6.58
N VAL A 77 11.62 -10.11 6.51
CA VAL A 77 11.63 -11.37 5.77
C VAL A 77 11.06 -11.10 4.38
N ARG A 78 11.82 -11.47 3.34
CA ARG A 78 11.38 -11.26 1.97
C ARG A 78 10.41 -12.34 1.53
N ALA A 79 9.31 -11.92 0.89
CA ALA A 79 8.38 -12.85 0.28
C ALA A 79 9.02 -13.48 -0.98
N GLU A 80 8.71 -14.74 -1.25
CA GLU A 80 9.18 -15.47 -2.42
C GLU A 80 8.00 -16.00 -3.22
N PRO A 81 7.78 -15.50 -4.46
CA PRO A 81 8.44 -14.36 -5.10
C PRO A 81 7.97 -13.02 -4.52
N GLU A 82 8.81 -11.99 -4.59
CA GLU A 82 8.43 -10.67 -4.10
C GLU A 82 7.20 -10.12 -4.84
N ASN A 83 7.19 -10.26 -6.17
CA ASN A 83 6.05 -9.88 -7.00
C ASN A 83 5.12 -11.07 -7.22
N ALA A 84 4.42 -11.49 -6.18
CA ALA A 84 3.53 -12.62 -6.25
C ALA A 84 2.38 -12.37 -7.25
N LEU A 85 1.97 -13.43 -7.94
CA LEU A 85 0.84 -13.35 -8.87
C LEU A 85 -0.46 -13.02 -8.13
N GLY A 86 -1.40 -12.40 -8.85
CA GLY A 86 -2.66 -11.95 -8.27
C GLY A 86 -3.52 -13.05 -7.64
N ASN A 87 -3.29 -14.31 -8.01
CA ASN A 87 -4.02 -15.46 -7.45
C ASN A 87 -3.29 -16.13 -6.28
N THR A 88 -2.26 -15.52 -5.76
CA THR A 88 -1.55 -16.02 -4.57
C THR A 88 -2.43 -15.81 -3.34
N LEU A 89 -2.52 -16.84 -2.50
CA LEU A 89 -3.33 -16.78 -1.29
C LEU A 89 -2.86 -15.67 -0.35
N GLY A 90 -3.82 -15.05 0.33
CA GLY A 90 -3.59 -14.00 1.31
C GLY A 90 -4.03 -12.64 0.80
N LEU A 91 -3.71 -11.59 1.56
CA LEU A 91 -4.02 -10.22 1.18
C LEU A 91 -3.21 -9.86 -0.08
N ARG A 92 -3.88 -9.45 -1.16
CA ARG A 92 -3.21 -9.25 -2.45
C ARG A 92 -3.19 -7.81 -2.92
N SER A 93 -4.26 -7.06 -2.71
CA SER A 93 -4.36 -5.74 -3.32
C SER A 93 -5.05 -4.74 -2.43
N VAL A 94 -4.77 -3.48 -2.69
CA VAL A 94 -5.48 -2.33 -2.12
C VAL A 94 -5.96 -1.51 -3.31
N MET A 95 -7.24 -1.16 -3.36
CA MET A 95 -7.82 -0.41 -4.47
C MET A 95 -8.09 1.04 -4.07
N PHE A 96 -7.72 1.96 -4.95
CA PHE A 96 -8.06 3.38 -4.83
C PHE A 96 -8.92 3.81 -6.01
N ALA A 97 -9.93 4.61 -5.73
CA ALA A 97 -10.66 5.32 -6.77
C ALA A 97 -9.84 6.55 -7.17
N VAL A 98 -9.69 6.78 -8.47
CA VAL A 98 -8.94 7.92 -9.01
C VAL A 98 -9.82 8.69 -9.99
N ASP A 99 -9.49 9.97 -10.19
CA ASP A 99 -10.25 10.83 -11.09
C ASP A 99 -9.87 10.64 -12.57
N ASP A 100 -8.60 10.33 -12.84
CA ASP A 100 -8.08 10.17 -14.21
C ASP A 100 -7.05 9.05 -14.21
N ILE A 101 -7.50 7.86 -14.60
CA ILE A 101 -6.62 6.67 -14.57
C ILE A 101 -5.48 6.77 -15.55
N ASP A 102 -5.70 7.37 -16.73
CA ASP A 102 -4.63 7.49 -17.73
C ASP A 102 -3.51 8.40 -17.25
N ALA A 103 -3.86 9.54 -16.65
CA ALA A 103 -2.87 10.47 -16.10
C ALA A 103 -2.14 9.83 -14.92
N THR A 104 -2.87 9.13 -14.05
CA THR A 104 -2.29 8.45 -12.88
C THR A 104 -1.29 7.38 -13.32
N VAL A 105 -1.66 6.54 -14.26
CA VAL A 105 -0.79 5.48 -14.79
C VAL A 105 0.43 6.08 -15.48
N ALA A 106 0.26 7.14 -16.27
CA ALA A 106 1.38 7.80 -16.96
C ALA A 106 2.40 8.33 -15.95
N GLY A 107 1.92 8.96 -14.87
CA GLY A 107 2.79 9.45 -13.80
C GLY A 107 3.55 8.35 -13.08
N LEU A 108 2.88 7.26 -12.78
CA LEU A 108 3.51 6.10 -12.14
C LEU A 108 4.56 5.45 -13.05
N ARG A 109 4.24 5.27 -14.34
CA ARG A 109 5.16 4.66 -15.30
C ARG A 109 6.41 5.52 -15.49
N ALA A 110 6.26 6.84 -15.48
CA ALA A 110 7.39 7.75 -15.56
C ALA A 110 8.37 7.59 -14.39
N ARG A 111 7.90 7.01 -13.27
CA ARG A 111 8.72 6.73 -12.09
C ARG A 111 9.17 5.28 -12.00
N GLY A 112 8.91 4.50 -13.03
CA GLY A 112 9.35 3.11 -13.09
C GLY A 112 8.36 2.08 -12.57
N THR A 113 7.13 2.50 -12.22
CA THR A 113 6.08 1.57 -11.79
C THR A 113 5.58 0.78 -13.00
N GLU A 114 5.36 -0.51 -12.81
CA GLU A 114 4.90 -1.42 -13.86
C GLU A 114 3.45 -1.82 -13.65
N LEU A 115 2.71 -1.94 -14.76
CA LEU A 115 1.38 -2.55 -14.74
C LEU A 115 1.53 -4.05 -14.55
N VAL A 116 0.60 -4.65 -13.81
CA VAL A 116 0.53 -6.11 -13.68
C VAL A 116 -0.04 -6.71 -14.96
N GLY A 117 -1.10 -6.10 -15.48
CA GLY A 117 -1.71 -6.47 -16.75
C GLY A 117 -1.95 -5.23 -17.59
N GLU A 118 -3.20 -4.95 -17.92
CA GLU A 118 -3.59 -3.82 -18.76
C GLU A 118 -4.58 -2.92 -18.05
N VAL A 119 -4.72 -1.70 -18.56
CA VAL A 119 -5.88 -0.87 -18.20
C VAL A 119 -7.07 -1.41 -18.98
N VAL A 120 -8.12 -1.80 -18.28
CA VAL A 120 -9.30 -2.44 -18.89
C VAL A 120 -10.54 -1.65 -18.54
N GLN A 121 -11.43 -1.49 -19.51
CA GLN A 121 -12.75 -0.93 -19.24
C GLN A 121 -13.72 -2.07 -18.95
N TYR A 122 -14.40 -1.97 -17.82
CA TYR A 122 -15.42 -2.94 -17.40
C TYR A 122 -16.80 -2.35 -17.69
N GLN A 123 -17.43 -2.83 -18.75
CA GLN A 123 -18.72 -2.34 -19.22
C GLN A 123 -18.68 -0.80 -19.39
N ASP A 124 -19.75 -0.10 -19.01
CA ASP A 124 -19.77 1.36 -19.00
C ASP A 124 -19.59 1.92 -17.56
N SER A 125 -19.13 1.07 -16.64
CA SER A 125 -19.08 1.40 -15.22
C SER A 125 -17.77 2.05 -14.81
N TYR A 126 -16.63 1.44 -15.16
CA TYR A 126 -15.33 1.99 -14.78
C TYR A 126 -14.20 1.38 -15.59
N ARG A 127 -13.05 2.03 -15.51
CA ARG A 127 -11.78 1.54 -16.03
C ARG A 127 -10.88 1.24 -14.87
N LEU A 128 -10.14 0.14 -14.94
CA LEU A 128 -9.27 -0.26 -13.83
C LEU A 128 -7.98 -0.90 -14.32
N CYS A 129 -6.99 -0.88 -13.46
CA CYS A 129 -5.72 -1.56 -13.67
C CYS A 129 -5.10 -1.92 -12.33
N TYR A 130 -4.10 -2.79 -12.38
CA TYR A 130 -3.27 -3.16 -11.24
C TYR A 130 -1.84 -2.76 -11.54
N VAL A 131 -1.17 -2.14 -10.55
CA VAL A 131 0.25 -1.79 -10.64
C VAL A 131 1.00 -2.42 -9.47
N ARG A 132 2.31 -2.60 -9.62
CA ARG A 132 3.17 -3.07 -8.53
C ARG A 132 3.62 -1.89 -7.69
N GLY A 133 3.20 -1.90 -6.44
CA GLY A 133 3.61 -0.91 -5.46
C GLY A 133 4.83 -1.37 -4.65
N PRO A 134 5.14 -0.65 -3.58
CA PRO A 134 6.25 -0.99 -2.70
C PRO A 134 6.13 -2.42 -2.16
N ALA A 135 7.26 -3.12 -2.05
CA ALA A 135 7.34 -4.50 -1.58
C ALA A 135 6.48 -5.48 -2.38
N GLY A 136 6.16 -5.15 -3.64
CA GLY A 136 5.38 -6.01 -4.52
C GLY A 136 3.88 -6.01 -4.28
N VAL A 137 3.37 -5.14 -3.40
CA VAL A 137 1.93 -5.07 -3.17
C VAL A 137 1.21 -4.64 -4.46
N ILE A 138 0.09 -5.28 -4.74
CA ILE A 138 -0.72 -4.87 -5.89
C ILE A 138 -1.57 -3.68 -5.47
N VAL A 139 -1.41 -2.58 -6.20
CA VAL A 139 -2.25 -1.39 -6.03
C VAL A 139 -3.21 -1.34 -7.21
N ALA A 140 -4.50 -1.41 -6.91
CA ALA A 140 -5.54 -1.34 -7.93
C ALA A 140 -6.03 0.11 -8.02
N LEU A 141 -6.22 0.57 -9.24
CA LEU A 141 -6.70 1.92 -9.53
C LEU A 141 -7.98 1.80 -10.36
N ALA A 142 -9.01 2.53 -9.98
CA ALA A 142 -10.29 2.50 -10.68
C ALA A 142 -10.82 3.92 -10.88
N GLU A 143 -11.22 4.22 -12.11
CA GLU A 143 -11.89 5.47 -12.46
C GLU A 143 -13.33 5.16 -12.81
N GLU A 144 -14.29 5.80 -12.14
CA GLU A 144 -15.69 5.66 -12.46
C GLU A 144 -16.02 6.40 -13.74
N LEU A 145 -16.81 5.76 -14.61
CA LEU A 145 -17.26 6.33 -15.87
C LEU A 145 -18.72 6.81 -15.71
N GLY A 146 -18.90 8.08 -15.65
CA GLY A 146 -20.22 8.70 -15.61
C GLY A 146 -21.01 8.40 -14.37
#